data_14b3344a062552f5e54023abfea13ed5
#
_entry.id   14b3344a062552f5e54023abfea13ed5
#
_cell.length_a   1.000
_cell.length_b   1.000
_cell.length_c   1.000
_cell.angle_alpha   90.00
_cell.angle_beta   90.00
_cell.angle_gamma   90.00
#
_symmetry.space_group_name_H-M   'P 1'
#
loop_
_entity.id
_entity.type
_entity.pdbx_description
1 polymer ?
#
loop_
_entity_poly.entity_id
_entity_poly.type
_entity_poly.pdbx_seq_one_letter_code
_entity_poly.pdbx_strand_id
1 'polypeptide(L)'
;MVGPLLKENVEEVMKSNTSLNVLALNQPGKVENRPNLCYFALSPEDEARDAARHIHNQGKQTPLLLVPRGALGDRVVSAFADEWLKLGGGTVLQQRLGSTAELKSGVNGGGISLTGSPVSTLPSSVDSSLGSPGDVPVSSGGSIDAAYIVATPEQIGYIKPLIAMRNGSQSNVTLYASSRSAQGTSGPDFRLEMEGLQYSEIPMLAGSNPALMQQALSAVRNDYSLARLYAMGADAWSLANHFAQMRQSPGYELNGNTGDLTATPDCVINRKLSWLKYQQGQIVAAN
;
A
#
# COMPACT_ATOMS: atom_id res chain seq x y z
N MET A 1 15.73 -10.37 20.61
CA MET A 1 16.33 -10.45 19.25
C MET A 1 15.52 -9.60 18.32
N VAL A 2 16.15 -8.77 17.50
CA VAL A 2 15.52 -7.97 16.43
C VAL A 2 16.00 -8.52 15.10
N GLY A 3 15.09 -8.89 14.23
CA GLY A 3 15.36 -9.64 13.01
C GLY A 3 14.85 -11.10 13.10
N PRO A 4 15.01 -11.89 12.06
CA PRO A 4 15.65 -11.56 10.78
C PRO A 4 14.77 -10.71 9.84
N LEU A 5 15.37 -10.19 8.77
CA LEU A 5 14.70 -9.35 7.77
C LEU A 5 14.14 -10.15 6.58
N LEU A 6 14.80 -11.23 6.20
CA LEU A 6 14.36 -12.05 5.08
C LEU A 6 13.28 -13.04 5.52
N LYS A 7 12.24 -13.18 4.71
CA LYS A 7 11.09 -14.04 4.99
C LYS A 7 11.49 -15.49 5.30
N GLU A 8 12.39 -16.05 4.51
CA GLU A 8 12.90 -17.41 4.67
C GLU A 8 13.57 -17.60 6.04
N ASN A 9 14.34 -16.60 6.48
CA ASN A 9 15.03 -16.62 7.76
C ASN A 9 14.04 -16.48 8.93
N VAL A 10 12.96 -15.73 8.75
CA VAL A 10 11.87 -15.67 9.74
C VAL A 10 11.22 -17.04 9.91
N GLU A 11 10.96 -17.72 8.81
CA GLU A 11 10.39 -19.07 8.83
C GLU A 11 11.31 -20.09 9.52
N GLU A 12 12.63 -19.97 9.33
CA GLU A 12 13.63 -20.80 10.04
C GLU A 12 13.65 -20.53 11.55
N VAL A 13 13.56 -19.26 11.96
CA VAL A 13 13.48 -18.91 13.39
C VAL A 13 12.20 -19.45 14.02
N MET A 14 11.09 -19.44 13.29
CA MET A 14 9.82 -20.01 13.76
C MET A 14 9.90 -21.51 13.98
N LYS A 15 10.70 -22.24 13.21
CA LYS A 15 10.94 -23.67 13.38
C LYS A 15 11.85 -23.97 14.58
N SER A 16 12.66 -23.01 15.00
CA SER A 16 13.58 -23.16 16.11
C SER A 16 12.89 -22.96 17.42
N ASN A 17 12.37 -23.67 18.20
CA ASN A 17 11.68 -23.45 19.48
C ASN A 17 12.48 -22.57 20.47
N THR A 18 12.90 -21.38 20.04
CA THR A 18 13.63 -20.45 20.89
C THR A 18 12.74 -19.88 21.99
N SER A 19 13.26 -19.69 23.18
CA SER A 19 12.60 -18.99 24.29
C SER A 19 12.86 -17.48 24.29
N LEU A 20 13.71 -17.00 23.39
CA LEU A 20 14.02 -15.58 23.28
C LEU A 20 12.84 -14.79 22.70
N ASN A 21 12.65 -13.59 23.20
CA ASN A 21 11.74 -12.65 22.54
C ASN A 21 12.28 -12.25 21.18
N VAL A 22 11.49 -12.44 20.14
CA VAL A 22 11.86 -12.16 18.75
C VAL A 22 10.90 -11.16 18.15
N LEU A 23 11.43 -10.02 17.69
CA LEU A 23 10.75 -9.12 16.79
C LEU A 23 11.24 -9.42 15.36
N ALA A 24 10.49 -10.21 14.63
CA ALA A 24 10.79 -10.52 13.24
C ALA A 24 10.53 -9.29 12.37
N LEU A 25 11.43 -9.00 11.44
CA LEU A 25 11.36 -7.83 10.56
C LEU A 25 10.76 -8.18 9.19
N ASN A 26 9.97 -9.21 9.16
CA ASN A 26 9.15 -9.60 8.02
C ASN A 26 7.98 -10.46 8.51
N GLN A 27 6.99 -10.64 7.65
CA GLN A 27 5.84 -11.48 7.94
C GLN A 27 5.92 -12.76 7.11
N PRO A 28 5.84 -13.95 7.75
CA PRO A 28 5.79 -15.22 7.03
C PRO A 28 4.42 -15.41 6.35
N GLY A 29 4.34 -16.37 5.45
CA GLY A 29 3.08 -16.71 4.79
C GLY A 29 1.98 -17.15 5.77
N LYS A 30 2.37 -17.81 6.85
CA LYS A 30 1.49 -18.21 7.95
C LYS A 30 2.03 -17.68 9.27
N VAL A 31 1.27 -16.77 9.88
CA VAL A 31 1.60 -16.19 11.18
C VAL A 31 1.30 -17.20 12.29
N GLU A 32 2.24 -17.40 13.22
CA GLU A 32 2.04 -18.19 14.44
C GLU A 32 1.87 -17.25 15.64
N ASN A 33 0.86 -17.53 16.45
CA ASN A 33 0.63 -16.79 17.70
C ASN A 33 1.45 -17.42 18.83
N ARG A 34 2.67 -16.91 19.03
CA ARG A 34 3.56 -17.32 20.12
C ARG A 34 3.82 -16.14 21.06
N PRO A 35 3.89 -16.38 22.40
CA PRO A 35 4.07 -15.31 23.39
C PRO A 35 5.37 -14.52 23.23
N ASN A 36 6.38 -15.10 22.58
CA ASN A 36 7.71 -14.52 22.42
C ASN A 36 7.99 -14.03 20.98
N LEU A 37 6.96 -13.95 20.14
CA LEU A 37 7.13 -13.65 18.71
C LEU A 37 6.20 -12.52 18.27
N CYS A 38 6.77 -11.49 17.66
CA CYS A 38 6.04 -10.41 17.00
C CYS A 38 6.61 -10.17 15.62
N TYR A 39 5.80 -9.61 14.73
CA TYR A 39 6.16 -9.37 13.32
C TYR A 39 5.98 -7.90 12.97
N PHE A 40 7.04 -7.31 12.41
CA PHE A 40 7.03 -5.93 11.94
C PHE A 40 7.65 -5.85 10.56
N ALA A 41 6.92 -5.35 9.59
CA ALA A 41 7.38 -5.21 8.20
C ALA A 41 6.85 -3.93 7.56
N LEU A 42 7.57 -3.42 6.56
CA LEU A 42 7.06 -2.38 5.65
C LEU A 42 6.24 -3.06 4.56
N SER A 43 5.05 -3.51 4.91
CA SER A 43 4.25 -4.38 4.07
C SER A 43 3.40 -3.59 3.08
N PRO A 44 3.37 -3.99 1.79
CA PRO A 44 2.45 -3.41 0.81
C PRO A 44 0.98 -3.63 1.18
N GLU A 45 0.68 -4.69 1.93
CA GLU A 45 -0.66 -4.98 2.45
C GLU A 45 -1.10 -3.94 3.46
N ASP A 46 -0.21 -3.48 4.34
CA ASP A 46 -0.51 -2.39 5.29
C ASP A 46 -0.89 -1.11 4.55
N GLU A 47 -0.13 -0.74 3.53
CA GLU A 47 -0.43 0.41 2.69
C GLU A 47 -1.78 0.25 1.98
N ALA A 48 -2.06 -0.92 1.44
CA ALA A 48 -3.31 -1.20 0.74
C ALA A 48 -4.52 -1.12 1.66
N ARG A 49 -4.43 -1.67 2.86
CA ARG A 49 -5.50 -1.57 3.87
C ARG A 49 -5.71 -0.14 4.33
N ASP A 50 -4.63 0.58 4.57
CA ASP A 50 -4.69 1.99 4.95
C ASP A 50 -5.31 2.84 3.84
N ALA A 51 -4.95 2.57 2.58
CA ALA A 51 -5.56 3.23 1.43
C ALA A 51 -7.06 2.95 1.34
N ALA A 52 -7.49 1.73 1.56
CA ALA A 52 -8.91 1.38 1.56
C ALA A 52 -9.68 2.19 2.62
N ARG A 53 -9.14 2.30 3.83
CA ARG A 53 -9.74 3.11 4.90
C ARG A 53 -9.79 4.59 4.54
N HIS A 54 -8.69 5.14 4.03
CA HIS A 54 -8.62 6.55 3.65
C HIS A 54 -9.60 6.90 2.52
N ILE A 55 -9.65 6.09 1.48
CA ILE A 55 -10.55 6.28 0.33
C ILE A 55 -12.02 6.15 0.77
N HIS A 56 -12.32 5.17 1.60
CA HIS A 56 -13.67 4.98 2.15
C HIS A 56 -14.08 6.17 3.03
N ASN A 57 -13.18 6.67 3.87
CA ASN A 57 -13.44 7.84 4.73
C ASN A 57 -13.69 9.12 3.94
N GLN A 58 -13.18 9.21 2.72
CA GLN A 58 -13.45 10.33 1.81
C GLN A 58 -14.77 10.18 1.03
N GLY A 59 -15.57 9.17 1.34
CA GLY A 59 -16.89 8.95 0.76
C GLY A 59 -16.89 8.31 -0.62
N LYS A 60 -15.77 7.75 -1.06
CA LYS A 60 -15.67 7.07 -2.36
C LYS A 60 -16.37 5.71 -2.31
N GLN A 61 -16.98 5.33 -3.42
CA GLN A 61 -17.80 4.11 -3.51
C GLN A 61 -17.31 3.08 -4.52
N THR A 62 -16.65 3.52 -5.61
CA THR A 62 -16.24 2.63 -6.69
C THR A 62 -14.77 2.82 -7.04
N PRO A 63 -13.86 2.23 -6.24
CA PRO A 63 -12.43 2.34 -6.50
C PRO A 63 -11.97 1.40 -7.61
N LEU A 64 -11.06 1.89 -8.45
CA LEU A 64 -10.28 1.12 -9.40
C LEU A 64 -8.85 0.98 -8.88
N LEU A 65 -8.38 -0.26 -8.75
CA LEU A 65 -7.00 -0.56 -8.37
C LEU A 65 -6.15 -0.72 -9.64
N LEU A 66 -5.10 0.08 -9.74
CA LEU A 66 -4.11 -0.01 -10.82
C LEU A 66 -2.79 -0.49 -10.22
N VAL A 67 -2.48 -1.76 -10.43
CA VAL A 67 -1.39 -2.45 -9.73
C VAL A 67 -0.50 -3.20 -10.72
N PRO A 68 0.78 -3.44 -10.39
CA PRO A 68 1.65 -4.21 -11.26
C PRO A 68 1.19 -5.67 -11.39
N ARG A 69 1.62 -6.32 -12.46
CA ARG A 69 1.46 -7.77 -12.63
C ARG A 69 2.31 -8.52 -11.61
N GLY A 70 1.89 -9.72 -11.24
CA GLY A 70 2.63 -10.62 -10.37
C GLY A 70 2.26 -10.52 -8.90
N ALA A 71 3.10 -11.07 -8.05
CA ALA A 71 2.83 -11.27 -6.62
C ALA A 71 2.53 -9.98 -5.86
N LEU A 72 3.26 -8.91 -6.12
CA LEU A 72 3.02 -7.62 -5.46
C LEU A 72 1.61 -7.11 -5.73
N GLY A 73 1.19 -7.11 -7.00
CA GLY A 73 -0.17 -6.71 -7.37
C GLY A 73 -1.24 -7.59 -6.74
N ASP A 74 -1.02 -8.89 -6.70
CA ASP A 74 -1.94 -9.85 -6.08
C ASP A 74 -2.14 -9.56 -4.59
N ARG A 75 -1.06 -9.30 -3.87
CA ARG A 75 -1.07 -8.98 -2.44
C ARG A 75 -1.80 -7.66 -2.16
N VAL A 76 -1.54 -6.64 -2.96
CA VAL A 76 -2.20 -5.33 -2.83
C VAL A 76 -3.70 -5.45 -3.08
N VAL A 77 -4.09 -6.12 -4.16
CA VAL A 77 -5.51 -6.30 -4.52
C VAL A 77 -6.26 -7.05 -3.43
N SER A 78 -5.73 -8.17 -2.94
CA SER A 78 -6.34 -8.94 -1.87
C SER A 78 -6.51 -8.13 -0.59
N ALA A 79 -5.45 -7.44 -0.15
CA ALA A 79 -5.48 -6.67 1.09
C ALA A 79 -6.46 -5.49 1.02
N PHE A 80 -6.46 -4.78 -0.11
CA PHE A 80 -7.39 -3.67 -0.33
C PHE A 80 -8.85 -4.14 -0.35
N ALA A 81 -9.13 -5.18 -1.14
CA ALA A 81 -10.49 -5.70 -1.29
C ALA A 81 -11.06 -6.25 0.02
N ASP A 82 -10.26 -6.99 0.79
CA ASP A 82 -10.67 -7.53 2.08
C ASP A 82 -11.01 -6.40 3.07
N GLU A 83 -10.18 -5.37 3.14
CA GLU A 83 -10.43 -4.22 4.01
C GLU A 83 -11.64 -3.41 3.55
N TRP A 84 -11.78 -3.19 2.26
CA TRP A 84 -12.92 -2.50 1.67
C TRP A 84 -14.24 -3.18 2.02
N LEU A 85 -14.27 -4.51 1.93
CA LEU A 85 -15.43 -5.31 2.30
C LEU A 85 -15.76 -5.18 3.80
N LYS A 86 -14.76 -5.20 4.68
CA LYS A 86 -14.94 -5.00 6.13
C LYS A 86 -15.53 -3.64 6.46
N LEU A 87 -15.22 -2.62 5.65
CA LEU A 87 -15.76 -1.27 5.80
C LEU A 87 -17.18 -1.12 5.25
N GLY A 88 -17.78 -2.20 4.74
CA GLY A 88 -19.08 -2.18 4.11
C GLY A 88 -19.08 -1.64 2.68
N GLY A 89 -17.92 -1.56 2.04
CA GLY A 89 -17.78 -1.12 0.66
C GLY A 89 -18.34 -2.14 -0.36
N GLY A 90 -18.70 -1.64 -1.53
CA GLY A 90 -19.22 -2.44 -2.63
C GLY A 90 -18.13 -2.99 -3.55
N THR A 91 -18.40 -2.95 -4.84
CA THR A 91 -17.51 -3.50 -5.87
C THR A 91 -16.18 -2.75 -5.95
N VAL A 92 -15.08 -3.50 -5.97
CA VAL A 92 -13.74 -3.01 -6.27
C VAL A 92 -13.36 -3.51 -7.66
N LEU A 93 -12.87 -2.60 -8.51
CA LEU A 93 -12.34 -2.93 -9.82
C LEU A 93 -10.82 -3.00 -9.78
N GLN A 94 -10.24 -3.83 -10.62
CA GLN A 94 -8.78 -3.92 -10.75
C GLN A 94 -8.35 -3.96 -12.19
N GLN A 95 -7.15 -3.47 -12.47
CA GLN A 95 -6.44 -3.67 -13.72
C GLN A 95 -4.95 -3.78 -13.46
N ARG A 96 -4.31 -4.74 -14.13
CA ARG A 96 -2.88 -4.92 -14.05
C ARG A 96 -2.18 -3.96 -15.01
N LEU A 97 -1.14 -3.30 -14.51
CA LEU A 97 -0.32 -2.40 -15.29
C LEU A 97 0.81 -3.18 -15.96
N GLY A 98 1.08 -2.85 -17.22
CA GLY A 98 2.28 -3.32 -17.91
C GLY A 98 3.55 -2.59 -17.45
N SER A 99 4.66 -2.90 -18.11
CA SER A 99 5.92 -2.18 -17.90
C SER A 99 5.81 -0.70 -18.26
N THR A 100 6.78 0.10 -17.82
CA THR A 100 6.86 1.51 -18.22
C THR A 100 6.91 1.67 -19.75
N ALA A 101 7.64 0.79 -20.45
CA ALA A 101 7.72 0.79 -21.90
C ALA A 101 6.37 0.49 -22.56
N GLU A 102 5.61 -0.47 -22.05
CA GLU A 102 4.26 -0.79 -22.53
C GLU A 102 3.29 0.38 -22.32
N LEU A 103 3.34 1.02 -21.15
CA LEU A 103 2.50 2.19 -20.83
C LEU A 103 2.83 3.35 -21.79
N LYS A 104 4.10 3.63 -22.01
CA LYS A 104 4.56 4.66 -22.93
C LYS A 104 4.10 4.39 -24.37
N SER A 105 4.24 3.17 -24.86
CA SER A 105 3.79 2.76 -26.20
C SER A 105 2.27 2.86 -26.34
N GLY A 106 1.54 2.49 -25.31
CA GLY A 106 0.07 2.54 -25.31
C GLY A 106 -0.47 3.96 -25.36
N VAL A 107 0.13 4.91 -24.64
CA VAL A 107 -0.25 6.31 -24.70
C VAL A 107 -0.01 6.91 -26.08
N ASN A 108 1.12 6.59 -26.71
CA ASN A 108 1.49 7.11 -28.03
C ASN A 108 0.75 6.44 -29.19
N GLY A 109 0.35 5.17 -29.01
CA GLY A 109 -0.28 4.35 -30.06
C GLY A 109 -1.80 4.16 -29.92
N GLY A 110 -2.43 4.69 -28.89
CA GLY A 110 -3.87 4.59 -28.67
C GLY A 110 -4.38 3.15 -28.34
N GLY A 111 -3.47 2.25 -27.99
CA GLY A 111 -3.77 0.82 -27.83
C GLY A 111 -4.12 0.36 -26.42
N ILE A 112 -4.03 1.20 -25.39
CA ILE A 112 -4.37 0.84 -24.01
C ILE A 112 -5.64 1.54 -23.56
N SER A 113 -6.58 0.75 -23.09
CA SER A 113 -7.81 1.25 -22.47
C SER A 113 -7.89 0.71 -21.04
N LEU A 114 -8.28 1.58 -20.10
CA LEU A 114 -8.54 1.18 -18.72
C LEU A 114 -9.95 0.64 -18.60
N THR A 115 -10.10 -0.66 -18.64
CA THR A 115 -11.42 -1.32 -18.54
C THR A 115 -11.79 -1.67 -17.10
N GLY A 116 -10.86 -2.22 -16.35
CA GLY A 116 -11.10 -2.72 -15.00
C GLY A 116 -11.97 -3.99 -14.98
N SER A 117 -11.66 -4.92 -14.12
CA SER A 117 -12.48 -6.10 -13.85
C SER A 117 -12.81 -6.20 -12.36
N PRO A 118 -14.01 -6.70 -11.98
CA PRO A 118 -14.36 -6.87 -10.58
C PRO A 118 -13.39 -7.80 -9.86
N VAL A 119 -13.04 -7.44 -8.62
CA VAL A 119 -12.26 -8.32 -7.73
C VAL A 119 -13.23 -9.33 -7.13
N SER A 120 -12.92 -10.63 -7.29
CA SER A 120 -13.67 -11.69 -6.62
C SER A 120 -13.23 -11.80 -5.16
N THR A 121 -14.17 -11.60 -4.24
CA THR A 121 -13.93 -11.74 -2.79
C THR A 121 -14.32 -13.13 -2.27
N LEU A 122 -14.64 -14.08 -3.14
CA LEU A 122 -14.95 -15.45 -2.72
C LEU A 122 -13.67 -16.19 -2.32
N PRO A 123 -13.65 -16.82 -1.14
CA PRO A 123 -12.56 -17.70 -0.80
C PRO A 123 -12.49 -18.86 -1.80
N SER A 124 -11.27 -19.20 -2.23
CA SER A 124 -10.96 -20.26 -3.17
C SER A 124 -11.25 -21.64 -2.58
N SER A 125 -12.49 -21.93 -2.25
CA SER A 125 -12.93 -23.24 -1.81
C SER A 125 -14.38 -23.51 -2.24
N VAL A 126 -14.59 -23.55 -3.55
CA VAL A 126 -15.73 -24.30 -4.09
C VAL A 126 -15.21 -25.09 -5.29
N ASP A 127 -15.29 -26.37 -5.09
CA ASP A 127 -15.10 -27.46 -6.02
C ASP A 127 -15.60 -27.12 -7.43
N SER A 128 -14.72 -27.21 -8.40
CA SER A 128 -15.02 -26.97 -9.81
C SER A 128 -15.71 -28.21 -10.41
N SER A 129 -16.96 -28.35 -10.09
CA SER A 129 -17.84 -29.23 -10.86
C SER A 129 -19.23 -28.64 -10.91
N LEU A 130 -19.50 -27.91 -11.98
CA LEU A 130 -20.79 -27.90 -12.73
C LEU A 130 -20.95 -26.57 -13.51
N GLY A 131 -20.97 -26.69 -14.81
CA GLY A 131 -21.58 -25.70 -15.68
C GLY A 131 -20.60 -24.89 -16.53
N SER A 132 -20.69 -25.09 -17.83
CA SER A 132 -20.10 -24.21 -18.84
C SER A 132 -20.35 -22.74 -18.51
N PRO A 133 -19.34 -21.87 -18.60
CA PRO A 133 -19.56 -20.45 -18.49
C PRO A 133 -20.34 -19.99 -19.71
N GLY A 134 -21.61 -19.73 -19.55
CA GLY A 134 -22.27 -18.80 -20.43
C GLY A 134 -21.54 -17.47 -20.33
N ASP A 135 -21.20 -16.88 -21.45
CA ASP A 135 -20.69 -15.53 -21.56
C ASP A 135 -21.61 -14.57 -20.81
N VAL A 136 -21.26 -14.31 -19.55
CA VAL A 136 -21.80 -13.14 -18.88
C VAL A 136 -21.09 -11.97 -19.52
N PRO A 137 -21.78 -11.07 -20.21
CA PRO A 137 -21.15 -9.89 -20.74
C PRO A 137 -20.55 -9.14 -19.53
N VAL A 138 -19.24 -9.10 -19.47
CA VAL A 138 -18.54 -8.22 -18.56
C VAL A 138 -19.01 -6.82 -18.94
N SER A 139 -19.89 -6.25 -18.13
CA SER A 139 -20.29 -4.86 -18.31
C SER A 139 -19.05 -4.03 -18.01
N SER A 140 -18.27 -3.82 -19.05
CA SER A 140 -17.16 -2.91 -19.08
C SER A 140 -17.72 -1.51 -18.82
N GLY A 141 -17.42 -0.91 -17.69
CA GLY A 141 -17.57 0.51 -17.57
C GLY A 141 -18.57 1.04 -16.57
N GLY A 142 -18.70 0.44 -15.40
CA GLY A 142 -19.24 1.17 -14.27
C GLY A 142 -18.39 2.41 -14.03
N SER A 143 -19.06 3.55 -13.75
CA SER A 143 -18.36 4.79 -13.36
C SER A 143 -17.50 4.53 -12.12
N ILE A 144 -16.25 4.95 -12.15
CA ILE A 144 -15.35 4.96 -10.99
C ILE A 144 -15.28 6.37 -10.40
N ASP A 145 -15.10 6.48 -9.09
CA ASP A 145 -14.90 7.75 -8.38
C ASP A 145 -13.54 7.87 -7.70
N ALA A 146 -12.77 6.80 -7.70
CA ALA A 146 -11.43 6.75 -7.14
C ALA A 146 -10.55 5.80 -7.94
N ALA A 147 -9.24 6.10 -8.00
CA ALA A 147 -8.24 5.18 -8.52
C ALA A 147 -7.09 5.10 -7.52
N TYR A 148 -6.71 3.88 -7.12
CA TYR A 148 -5.55 3.63 -6.28
C TYR A 148 -4.43 3.02 -7.13
N ILE A 149 -3.31 3.72 -7.22
CA ILE A 149 -2.26 3.46 -8.19
C ILE A 149 -0.99 3.04 -7.46
N VAL A 150 -0.52 1.82 -7.71
CA VAL A 150 0.75 1.30 -7.21
C VAL A 150 1.76 1.37 -8.34
N ALA A 151 2.43 2.51 -8.47
CA ALA A 151 3.31 2.81 -9.58
C ALA A 151 4.34 3.89 -9.22
N THR A 152 5.39 3.99 -10.03
CA THR A 152 6.40 5.06 -9.94
C THR A 152 5.86 6.39 -10.47
N PRO A 153 6.50 7.53 -10.14
CA PRO A 153 6.08 8.83 -10.69
C PRO A 153 6.00 8.86 -12.22
N GLU A 154 6.99 8.26 -12.89
CA GLU A 154 7.02 8.17 -14.35
C GLU A 154 5.81 7.41 -14.90
N GLN A 155 5.49 6.26 -14.31
CA GLN A 155 4.34 5.45 -14.72
C GLN A 155 3.02 6.20 -14.51
N ILE A 156 2.87 6.92 -13.41
CA ILE A 156 1.68 7.73 -13.12
C ILE A 156 1.48 8.80 -14.19
N GLY A 157 2.54 9.41 -14.67
CA GLY A 157 2.48 10.35 -15.79
C GLY A 157 1.83 9.78 -17.05
N TYR A 158 2.03 8.50 -17.34
CA TYR A 158 1.36 7.81 -18.46
C TYR A 158 -0.04 7.33 -18.11
N ILE A 159 -0.32 7.01 -16.85
CA ILE A 159 -1.61 6.48 -16.39
C ILE A 159 -2.68 7.57 -16.30
N LYS A 160 -2.33 8.75 -15.82
CA LYS A 160 -3.30 9.85 -15.61
C LYS A 160 -4.13 10.19 -16.84
N PRO A 161 -3.53 10.35 -18.04
CA PRO A 161 -4.33 10.58 -19.27
C PRO A 161 -5.28 9.43 -19.59
N LEU A 162 -4.90 8.18 -19.30
CA LEU A 162 -5.75 7.02 -19.56
C LEU A 162 -7.00 7.01 -18.67
N ILE A 163 -6.88 7.48 -17.43
CA ILE A 163 -8.03 7.64 -16.52
C ILE A 163 -8.96 8.72 -17.05
N ALA A 164 -8.42 9.84 -17.50
CA ALA A 164 -9.20 10.92 -18.12
C ALA A 164 -9.93 10.45 -19.38
N MET A 165 -9.30 9.64 -20.21
CA MET A 165 -9.93 9.06 -21.40
C MET A 165 -11.07 8.09 -21.05
N ARG A 166 -10.93 7.31 -19.99
CA ARG A 166 -11.96 6.37 -19.56
C ARG A 166 -13.23 7.08 -19.09
N ASN A 167 -13.10 8.12 -18.30
CA ASN A 167 -14.22 8.77 -17.62
C ASN A 167 -14.65 10.11 -18.25
N GLY A 168 -13.96 10.55 -19.30
CA GLY A 168 -14.15 11.87 -19.88
C GLY A 168 -13.41 12.99 -19.15
N SER A 169 -13.27 14.13 -19.81
CA SER A 169 -12.48 15.26 -19.31
C SER A 169 -13.05 15.97 -18.07
N GLN A 170 -14.30 15.68 -17.71
CA GLN A 170 -14.96 16.23 -16.52
C GLN A 170 -15.15 15.17 -15.43
N SER A 171 -14.29 14.16 -15.41
CA SER A 171 -14.42 13.11 -14.42
C SER A 171 -14.05 13.57 -13.02
N ASN A 172 -14.89 13.24 -12.04
CA ASN A 172 -14.64 13.46 -10.61
C ASN A 172 -13.86 12.31 -9.98
N VAL A 173 -12.95 11.71 -10.71
CA VAL A 173 -12.11 10.63 -10.18
C VAL A 173 -10.98 11.24 -9.36
N THR A 174 -10.94 10.90 -8.08
CA THR A 174 -9.81 11.26 -7.22
C THR A 174 -8.71 10.22 -7.37
N LEU A 175 -7.49 10.67 -7.56
CA LEU A 175 -6.32 9.80 -7.70
C LEU A 175 -5.63 9.64 -6.34
N TYR A 176 -5.36 8.39 -6.01
CA TYR A 176 -4.61 7.98 -4.82
C TYR A 176 -3.43 7.12 -5.27
N ALA A 177 -2.30 7.26 -4.62
CA ALA A 177 -1.12 6.48 -4.94
C ALA A 177 -0.47 5.90 -3.68
N SER A 178 0.25 4.80 -3.85
CA SER A 178 1.10 4.25 -2.81
C SER A 178 2.37 5.09 -2.64
N SER A 179 3.15 4.82 -1.58
CA SER A 179 4.44 5.47 -1.34
C SER A 179 5.46 5.25 -2.46
N ARG A 180 5.24 4.24 -3.31
CA ARG A 180 6.05 3.98 -4.50
C ARG A 180 6.08 5.15 -5.48
N SER A 181 5.06 6.01 -5.46
CA SER A 181 4.98 7.25 -6.22
C SER A 181 5.86 8.38 -5.69
N ALA A 182 6.38 8.26 -4.48
CA ALA A 182 7.17 9.30 -3.81
C ALA A 182 8.63 8.85 -3.70
N GLN A 183 9.47 9.34 -4.60
CA GLN A 183 10.90 9.02 -4.66
C GLN A 183 11.81 10.19 -4.29
N GLY A 184 11.23 11.32 -3.87
CA GLY A 184 11.98 12.53 -3.51
C GLY A 184 12.58 13.28 -4.70
N THR A 185 12.32 12.85 -5.93
CA THR A 185 12.89 13.39 -7.16
C THR A 185 11.90 14.20 -8.00
N SER A 186 10.65 14.29 -7.55
CA SER A 186 9.58 14.98 -8.27
C SER A 186 9.80 16.51 -8.26
N GLY A 187 10.07 17.06 -9.43
CA GLY A 187 10.23 18.50 -9.61
C GLY A 187 8.91 19.27 -9.60
N PRO A 188 9.00 20.61 -9.72
CA PRO A 188 7.82 21.48 -9.70
C PRO A 188 6.79 21.16 -10.79
N ASP A 189 7.24 20.79 -11.98
CA ASP A 189 6.37 20.46 -13.11
C ASP A 189 5.51 19.22 -12.81
N PHE A 190 6.10 18.18 -12.24
CA PHE A 190 5.37 16.97 -11.84
C PHE A 190 4.30 17.30 -10.78
N ARG A 191 4.65 18.13 -9.79
CA ARG A 191 3.69 18.49 -8.73
C ARG A 191 2.51 19.31 -9.26
N LEU A 192 2.73 20.15 -10.26
CA LEU A 192 1.65 20.88 -10.93
C LEU A 192 0.79 19.97 -11.81
N GLU A 193 1.44 19.06 -12.55
CA GLU A 193 0.76 18.09 -13.41
C GLU A 193 -0.14 17.14 -12.60
N MET A 194 0.31 16.76 -11.39
CA MET A 194 -0.40 15.85 -10.50
C MET A 194 -1.31 16.55 -9.49
N GLU A 195 -1.81 17.74 -9.82
CA GLU A 195 -2.74 18.47 -8.96
C GLU A 195 -3.87 17.57 -8.45
N GLY A 196 -4.04 17.55 -7.13
CA GLY A 196 -5.09 16.75 -6.48
C GLY A 196 -4.73 15.30 -6.19
N LEU A 197 -3.64 14.75 -6.72
CA LEU A 197 -3.19 13.42 -6.39
C LEU A 197 -2.84 13.33 -4.89
N GLN A 198 -3.43 12.34 -4.21
CA GLN A 198 -3.11 12.02 -2.82
C GLN A 198 -2.22 10.78 -2.78
N TYR A 199 -1.26 10.73 -1.88
CA TYR A 199 -0.41 9.55 -1.71
C TYR A 199 -0.10 9.29 -0.25
N SER A 200 0.06 8.01 0.08
CA SER A 200 0.47 7.60 1.42
C SER A 200 1.98 7.67 1.58
N GLU A 201 2.41 8.08 2.76
CA GLU A 201 3.83 8.15 3.12
C GLU A 201 4.01 7.84 4.60
N ILE A 202 5.19 7.36 4.97
CA ILE A 202 5.53 7.19 6.38
C ILE A 202 5.58 8.56 7.08
N PRO A 203 5.18 8.64 8.36
CA PRO A 203 5.15 9.92 9.07
C PRO A 203 6.48 10.66 9.07
N MET A 204 7.62 9.98 9.18
CA MET A 204 8.92 10.64 9.14
C MET A 204 9.12 11.42 7.84
N LEU A 205 8.83 10.83 6.68
CA LEU A 205 8.96 11.50 5.37
C LEU A 205 7.83 12.50 5.10
N ALA A 206 6.75 12.43 5.87
CA ALA A 206 5.67 13.44 5.83
C ALA A 206 5.95 14.64 6.77
N GLY A 207 7.07 14.63 7.48
CA GLY A 207 7.52 15.77 8.29
C GLY A 207 7.25 15.65 9.78
N SER A 208 6.81 14.50 10.31
CA SER A 208 6.53 14.32 11.75
C SER A 208 7.79 14.34 12.62
N ASN A 209 8.95 14.03 12.07
CA ASN A 209 10.23 14.00 12.78
C ASN A 209 11.33 14.57 11.89
N PRO A 210 11.42 15.92 11.78
CA PRO A 210 12.34 16.56 10.86
C PRO A 210 13.83 16.24 11.13
N ALA A 211 14.20 16.10 12.40
CA ALA A 211 15.58 15.79 12.78
C ALA A 211 15.99 14.39 12.29
N LEU A 212 15.14 13.38 12.52
CA LEU A 212 15.41 12.02 12.04
C LEU A 212 15.35 11.93 10.53
N MET A 213 14.43 12.64 9.89
CA MET A 213 14.32 12.71 8.44
C MET A 213 15.60 13.25 7.81
N GLN A 214 16.14 14.35 8.33
CA GLN A 214 17.39 14.92 7.85
C GLN A 214 18.55 13.95 8.03
N GLN A 215 18.65 13.32 9.19
CA GLN A 215 19.70 12.32 9.49
C GLN A 215 19.60 11.12 8.54
N ALA A 216 18.39 10.59 8.35
CA ALA A 216 18.15 9.44 7.47
C ALA A 216 18.50 9.78 6.02
N LEU A 217 17.98 10.89 5.48
CA LEU A 217 18.23 11.29 4.10
C LEU A 217 19.71 11.57 3.82
N SER A 218 20.43 12.14 4.80
CA SER A 218 21.88 12.34 4.69
C SER A 218 22.62 11.01 4.65
N ALA A 219 22.25 10.04 5.49
CA ALA A 219 22.89 8.73 5.56
C ALA A 219 22.67 7.90 4.29
N VAL A 220 21.53 8.03 3.63
CA VAL A 220 21.15 7.24 2.45
C VAL A 220 21.19 8.03 1.14
N ARG A 221 21.80 9.20 1.13
CA ARG A 221 21.96 10.06 -0.06
C ARG A 221 20.64 10.38 -0.76
N ASN A 222 19.63 10.75 0.01
CA ASN A 222 18.29 11.10 -0.45
C ASN A 222 17.53 9.97 -1.17
N ASP A 223 17.93 8.72 -0.98
CA ASP A 223 17.16 7.57 -1.45
C ASP A 223 15.98 7.31 -0.52
N TYR A 224 14.76 7.58 -0.98
CA TYR A 224 13.55 7.44 -0.16
C TYR A 224 13.25 5.99 0.24
N SER A 225 13.55 5.02 -0.61
CA SER A 225 13.38 3.60 -0.26
C SER A 225 14.27 3.20 0.91
N LEU A 226 15.52 3.64 0.89
CA LEU A 226 16.47 3.40 1.98
C LEU A 226 16.12 4.23 3.22
N ALA A 227 15.60 5.43 3.06
CA ALA A 227 15.14 6.25 4.18
C ALA A 227 13.98 5.59 4.93
N ARG A 228 13.07 4.91 4.24
CA ARG A 228 12.00 4.13 4.87
C ARG A 228 12.56 2.96 5.68
N LEU A 229 13.58 2.28 5.18
CA LEU A 229 14.27 1.22 5.95
C LEU A 229 15.00 1.78 7.16
N TYR A 230 15.58 2.96 7.05
CA TYR A 230 16.20 3.66 8.18
C TYR A 230 15.18 3.95 9.27
N ALA A 231 14.01 4.47 8.90
CA ALA A 231 12.91 4.71 9.82
C ALA A 231 12.40 3.40 10.44
N MET A 232 12.37 2.32 9.68
CA MET A 232 12.01 0.98 10.16
C MET A 232 12.96 0.51 11.26
N GLY A 233 14.27 0.75 11.10
CA GLY A 233 15.25 0.44 12.13
C GLY A 233 14.99 1.18 13.45
N ALA A 234 14.66 2.46 13.38
CA ALA A 234 14.32 3.26 14.55
C ALA A 234 13.04 2.74 15.26
N ASP A 235 12.01 2.40 14.48
CA ASP A 235 10.77 1.85 15.04
C ASP A 235 10.96 0.44 15.61
N ALA A 236 11.77 -0.40 14.95
CA ALA A 236 12.09 -1.73 15.45
C ALA A 236 12.78 -1.67 16.81
N TRP A 237 13.67 -0.70 17.01
CA TRP A 237 14.30 -0.46 18.31
C TRP A 237 13.27 -0.07 19.38
N SER A 238 12.36 0.86 19.06
CA SER A 238 11.29 1.28 19.97
C SER A 238 10.37 0.13 20.34
N LEU A 239 9.95 -0.67 19.35
CA LEU A 239 9.10 -1.84 19.55
C LEU A 239 9.80 -2.91 20.42
N ALA A 240 11.08 -3.16 20.18
CA ALA A 240 11.86 -4.12 20.96
C ALA A 240 11.95 -3.71 22.43
N ASN A 241 12.09 -2.43 22.71
CA ASN A 241 12.12 -1.89 24.08
C ASN A 241 10.75 -1.93 24.78
N HIS A 242 9.66 -2.11 24.05
CA HIS A 242 8.28 -2.20 24.55
C HIS A 242 7.65 -3.55 24.22
N PHE A 243 8.46 -4.59 24.07
CA PHE A 243 7.98 -5.90 23.61
C PHE A 243 6.87 -6.47 24.51
N ALA A 244 7.02 -6.38 25.81
CA ALA A 244 6.03 -6.89 26.75
C ALA A 244 4.69 -6.14 26.61
N GLN A 245 4.72 -4.83 26.52
CA GLN A 245 3.51 -4.00 26.35
C GLN A 245 2.84 -4.31 25.01
N MET A 246 3.63 -4.39 23.94
CA MET A 246 3.15 -4.71 22.61
C MET A 246 2.45 -6.07 22.57
N ARG A 247 3.00 -7.04 23.29
CA ARG A 247 2.48 -8.41 23.30
C ARG A 247 1.29 -8.63 24.21
N GLN A 248 1.24 -7.92 25.34
CA GLN A 248 0.29 -8.20 26.44
C GLN A 248 -0.83 -7.18 26.54
N SER A 249 -0.65 -5.98 26.01
CA SER A 249 -1.66 -4.92 26.14
C SER A 249 -2.53 -4.85 24.90
N PRO A 250 -3.83 -5.20 25.00
CA PRO A 250 -4.75 -5.01 23.87
C PRO A 250 -4.81 -3.53 23.47
N GLY A 251 -4.68 -3.29 22.15
CA GLY A 251 -4.72 -1.91 21.65
C GLY A 251 -3.46 -1.08 21.90
N TYR A 252 -2.32 -1.73 22.20
CA TYR A 252 -1.04 -1.04 22.28
C TYR A 252 -0.77 -0.25 20.99
N GLU A 253 -0.48 1.03 21.14
CA GLU A 253 -0.24 1.95 20.03
C GLU A 253 1.07 2.70 20.25
N LEU A 254 1.85 2.85 19.17
CA LEU A 254 3.08 3.62 19.14
C LEU A 254 3.02 4.59 17.96
N ASN A 255 3.22 5.86 18.21
CA ASN A 255 3.40 6.87 17.16
C ASN A 255 4.80 6.73 16.57
N GLY A 256 4.93 5.90 15.56
CA GLY A 256 6.21 5.55 14.95
C GLY A 256 6.60 6.46 13.80
N ASN A 257 7.82 6.26 13.33
CA ASN A 257 8.35 6.95 12.15
C ASN A 257 7.89 6.32 10.84
N THR A 258 7.46 5.06 10.86
CA THR A 258 6.94 4.31 9.71
C THR A 258 5.43 4.25 9.65
N GLY A 259 4.75 4.73 10.65
CA GLY A 259 3.30 4.73 10.78
C GLY A 259 2.88 4.87 12.24
N ASP A 260 1.59 5.07 12.47
CA ASP A 260 1.00 4.78 13.77
C ASP A 260 0.87 3.26 13.88
N LEU A 261 1.59 2.68 14.83
CA LEU A 261 1.77 1.24 14.93
C LEU A 261 0.82 0.66 15.97
N THR A 262 0.12 -0.40 15.58
CA THR A 262 -0.76 -1.16 16.47
C THR A 262 -0.49 -2.65 16.32
N ALA A 263 -0.59 -3.41 17.42
CA ALA A 263 -0.39 -4.85 17.41
C ALA A 263 -1.73 -5.59 17.34
N THR A 264 -1.82 -6.58 16.46
CA THR A 264 -2.93 -7.54 16.43
C THR A 264 -2.79 -8.53 17.60
N PRO A 265 -3.83 -9.35 17.89
CA PRO A 265 -3.71 -10.43 18.88
C PRO A 265 -2.57 -11.41 18.61
N ASP A 266 -2.22 -11.66 17.35
CA ASP A 266 -1.08 -12.48 16.93
C ASP A 266 0.25 -11.72 16.92
N CYS A 267 0.24 -10.48 17.41
CA CYS A 267 1.38 -9.57 17.43
C CYS A 267 1.98 -9.30 16.04
N VAL A 268 1.11 -9.10 15.07
CA VAL A 268 1.47 -8.50 13.78
C VAL A 268 1.28 -6.99 13.90
N ILE A 269 2.29 -6.24 13.57
CA ILE A 269 2.24 -4.78 13.65
C ILE A 269 1.57 -4.23 12.39
N ASN A 270 0.45 -3.54 12.57
CA ASN A 270 -0.24 -2.78 11.54
C ASN A 270 0.21 -1.33 11.58
N ARG A 271 0.23 -0.69 10.40
CA ARG A 271 0.65 0.70 10.26
C ARG A 271 -0.48 1.55 9.68
N LYS A 272 -0.77 2.67 10.34
CA LYS A 272 -1.57 3.74 9.76
C LYS A 272 -0.60 4.79 9.21
N LEU A 273 -0.72 5.12 7.92
CA LEU A 273 0.19 6.02 7.23
C LEU A 273 -0.32 7.46 7.24
N SER A 274 0.56 8.39 6.91
CA SER A 274 0.22 9.77 6.64
C SER A 274 -0.21 9.91 5.17
N TRP A 275 -1.14 10.82 4.89
CA TRP A 275 -1.58 11.12 3.55
C TRP A 275 -1.19 12.54 3.18
N LEU A 276 -0.62 12.68 2.00
CA LEU A 276 -0.17 13.94 1.41
C LEU A 276 -0.90 14.17 0.09
N LYS A 277 -0.96 15.43 -0.32
CA LYS A 277 -1.63 15.83 -1.56
C LYS A 277 -0.81 16.90 -2.27
N TYR A 278 -0.77 16.83 -3.59
CA TYR A 278 -0.26 17.93 -4.40
C TYR A 278 -1.34 18.98 -4.58
N GLN A 279 -1.06 20.20 -4.14
CA GLN A 279 -1.98 21.33 -4.23
C GLN A 279 -1.20 22.59 -4.63
N GLN A 280 -1.52 23.16 -5.77
CA GLN A 280 -0.86 24.35 -6.33
C GLN A 280 0.68 24.20 -6.42
N GLY A 281 1.13 23.01 -6.85
CA GLY A 281 2.54 22.67 -6.96
C GLY A 281 3.26 22.42 -5.64
N GLN A 282 2.53 22.40 -4.52
CA GLN A 282 3.05 22.14 -3.18
C GLN A 282 2.56 20.81 -2.63
N ILE A 283 3.27 20.29 -1.63
CA ILE A 283 2.87 19.10 -0.90
C ILE A 283 2.22 19.56 0.39
N VAL A 284 0.95 19.17 0.59
CA VAL A 284 0.18 19.51 1.79
C VAL A 284 -0.41 18.24 2.41
N ALA A 285 -0.82 18.32 3.67
CA ALA A 285 -1.50 17.21 4.33
C ALA A 285 -2.87 16.95 3.68
N ALA A 286 -3.23 15.68 3.53
CA ALA A 286 -4.51 15.22 2.99
C ALA A 286 -5.26 14.43 4.06
N ASN A 287 -5.88 15.11 4.98
CA ASN A 287 -6.66 14.49 6.05
C ASN A 287 -8.15 14.51 5.76
#